data_6ac3420f6cc52ee6781b050a71fb0d3e
#
_entry.id   6ac3420f6cc52ee6781b050a71fb0d3e
#
_cell.length_a   1.000
_cell.length_b   1.000
_cell.length_c   1.000
_cell.angle_alpha   90.00
_cell.angle_beta   90.00
_cell.angle_gamma   90.00
#
_symmetry.space_group_name_H-M   'P 1'
#
loop_
_entity.id
_entity.type
_entity.pdbx_description
1 polymer ?
#
loop_
_entity_poly.entity_id
_entity_poly.type
_entity_poly.pdbx_seq_one_letter_code
_entity_poly.pdbx_strand_id
1 'polypeptide(L)'
;VFQKHLDSEYAVIANLVGENAQSIETIDTTCKDYSDLLNKFNHPDFSISVKLSSLGLDVSYEDCQTNLLKLASIARENEQMIRMDMEDSSYTTRTIKLSKSINNTLPGSIGITLQANLFRTKDDLNDLLENGISIRLVKGAYRENSNIAFTELDAIRESFIAYSSKLILDSNIKHSIATHDEILLNEIVSRKEMMNHSFEFLFG
;
A
#
# COMPACT_ATOMS: atom_id res chain seq x y z
N VAL A 1 -0.24 -18.55 -12.51
CA VAL A 1 -1.37 -17.95 -11.80
C VAL A 1 -1.53 -16.50 -12.23
N PHE A 2 -0.54 -15.60 -12.07
CA PHE A 2 -0.67 -14.16 -12.36
C PHE A 2 -1.14 -13.87 -13.80
N GLN A 3 -0.51 -14.47 -14.82
CA GLN A 3 -0.90 -14.26 -16.21
C GLN A 3 -2.37 -14.58 -16.46
N LYS A 4 -2.88 -15.67 -15.90
CA LYS A 4 -4.30 -16.05 -16.05
C LYS A 4 -5.25 -14.97 -15.50
N HIS A 5 -4.89 -14.30 -14.40
CA HIS A 5 -5.74 -13.22 -13.86
C HIS A 5 -5.65 -11.95 -14.70
N LEU A 6 -4.46 -11.59 -15.18
CA LEU A 6 -4.29 -10.47 -16.11
C LEU A 6 -5.09 -10.70 -17.41
N ASP A 7 -5.04 -11.92 -17.96
CA ASP A 7 -5.81 -12.30 -19.15
C ASP A 7 -7.35 -12.25 -18.91
N SER A 8 -7.79 -12.25 -17.65
CA SER A 8 -9.19 -12.13 -17.24
C SER A 8 -9.56 -10.71 -16.79
N GLU A 9 -8.78 -9.70 -17.17
CA GLU A 9 -8.99 -8.28 -16.88
C GLU A 9 -8.98 -7.92 -15.37
N TYR A 10 -8.33 -8.76 -14.53
CA TYR A 10 -8.08 -8.43 -13.14
C TYR A 10 -6.70 -7.77 -12.99
N ALA A 11 -6.64 -6.68 -12.23
CA ALA A 11 -5.36 -6.19 -11.75
C ALA A 11 -4.76 -7.16 -10.72
N VAL A 12 -3.46 -7.37 -10.78
CA VAL A 12 -2.72 -8.31 -9.93
C VAL A 12 -1.67 -7.56 -9.12
N ILE A 13 -1.67 -7.80 -7.80
CA ILE A 13 -0.65 -7.28 -6.91
C ILE A 13 0.08 -8.48 -6.28
N ALA A 14 1.37 -8.62 -6.59
CA ALA A 14 2.20 -9.68 -6.03
C ALA A 14 2.94 -9.20 -4.77
N ASN A 15 2.94 -10.05 -3.74
CA ASN A 15 3.71 -9.84 -2.51
C ASN A 15 4.60 -11.05 -2.26
N LEU A 16 5.88 -10.83 -1.95
CA LEU A 16 6.77 -11.87 -1.47
C LEU A 16 6.55 -12.04 0.03
N VAL A 17 6.32 -13.28 0.44
CA VAL A 17 6.14 -13.61 1.87
C VAL A 17 7.46 -13.43 2.59
N GLY A 18 7.49 -12.54 3.57
CA GLY A 18 8.66 -12.25 4.41
C GLY A 18 8.63 -10.82 4.95
N GLU A 19 9.24 -10.63 6.10
CA GLU A 19 9.42 -9.34 6.77
C GLU A 19 10.66 -9.40 7.66
N ASN A 20 11.13 -8.23 8.14
CA ASN A 20 12.25 -8.11 9.08
C ASN A 20 13.56 -8.76 8.58
N ALA A 21 13.92 -8.52 7.32
CA ALA A 21 15.20 -8.96 6.78
C ALA A 21 16.36 -8.26 7.51
N GLN A 22 17.28 -9.06 8.06
CA GLN A 22 18.41 -8.58 8.86
C GLN A 22 19.76 -8.75 8.19
N SER A 23 19.83 -9.49 7.09
CA SER A 23 21.07 -9.68 6.35
C SER A 23 21.00 -8.99 4.99
N ILE A 24 22.13 -8.43 4.57
CA ILE A 24 22.26 -7.80 3.24
C ILE A 24 21.91 -8.79 2.14
N GLU A 25 22.35 -10.05 2.26
CA GLU A 25 22.07 -11.11 1.28
C GLU A 25 20.56 -11.36 1.11
N THR A 26 19.80 -11.38 2.20
CA THR A 26 18.35 -11.54 2.15
C THR A 26 17.68 -10.33 1.50
N ILE A 27 18.13 -9.11 1.85
CA ILE A 27 17.63 -7.86 1.28
C ILE A 27 17.87 -7.81 -0.23
N ASP A 28 19.10 -8.12 -0.67
CA ASP A 28 19.49 -8.13 -2.08
C ASP A 28 18.69 -9.17 -2.88
N THR A 29 18.49 -10.36 -2.31
CA THR A 29 17.66 -11.41 -2.91
C THR A 29 16.21 -10.94 -3.06
N THR A 30 15.62 -10.34 -2.03
CA THR A 30 14.27 -9.79 -2.07
C THR A 30 14.12 -8.70 -3.13
N CYS A 31 15.07 -7.77 -3.21
CA CYS A 31 15.09 -6.72 -4.21
C CYS A 31 15.20 -7.29 -5.63
N LYS A 32 16.05 -8.31 -5.81
CA LYS A 32 16.19 -9.00 -7.10
C LYS A 32 14.90 -9.69 -7.50
N ASP A 33 14.27 -10.43 -6.60
CA ASP A 33 13.03 -11.16 -6.88
C ASP A 33 11.88 -10.22 -7.26
N TYR A 34 11.75 -9.08 -6.58
CA TYR A 34 10.78 -8.05 -6.97
C TYR A 34 11.11 -7.43 -8.34
N SER A 35 12.38 -7.16 -8.63
CA SER A 35 12.80 -6.65 -9.95
C SER A 35 12.48 -7.66 -11.06
N ASP A 36 12.75 -8.93 -10.82
CA ASP A 36 12.45 -10.00 -11.76
C ASP A 36 10.94 -10.16 -12.01
N LEU A 37 10.10 -9.98 -10.96
CA LEU A 37 8.64 -9.99 -11.08
C LEU A 37 8.13 -8.81 -11.93
N LEU A 38 8.59 -7.59 -11.66
CA LEU A 38 8.20 -6.38 -12.41
C LEU A 38 8.56 -6.52 -13.91
N ASN A 39 9.77 -6.99 -14.22
CA ASN A 39 10.22 -7.17 -15.60
C ASN A 39 9.51 -8.33 -16.31
N LYS A 40 9.22 -9.42 -15.58
CA LYS A 40 8.54 -10.59 -16.14
C LYS A 40 7.09 -10.33 -16.49
N PHE A 41 6.39 -9.57 -15.65
CA PHE A 41 4.99 -9.21 -15.83
C PHE A 41 4.89 -7.72 -16.15
N ASN A 42 5.53 -7.31 -17.27
CA ASN A 42 5.47 -5.94 -17.77
C ASN A 42 4.07 -5.66 -18.33
N HIS A 43 3.14 -5.32 -17.42
CA HIS A 43 1.74 -5.05 -17.70
C HIS A 43 1.23 -3.96 -16.74
N PRO A 44 0.50 -2.93 -17.21
CA PRO A 44 0.07 -1.81 -16.36
C PRO A 44 -0.86 -2.24 -15.19
N ASP A 45 -1.59 -3.34 -15.33
CA ASP A 45 -2.42 -3.91 -14.26
C ASP A 45 -1.67 -4.90 -13.36
N PHE A 46 -0.35 -5.05 -13.54
CA PHE A 46 0.49 -5.78 -12.60
C PHE A 46 1.27 -4.81 -11.72
N SER A 47 1.30 -5.07 -10.44
CA SER A 47 2.09 -4.33 -9.46
C SER A 47 2.66 -5.25 -8.39
N ILE A 48 3.54 -4.71 -7.57
CA ILE A 48 4.06 -5.40 -6.39
C ILE A 48 3.65 -4.65 -5.12
N SER A 49 3.49 -5.40 -4.03
CA SER A 49 3.35 -4.85 -2.68
C SER A 49 4.58 -5.21 -1.85
N VAL A 50 5.18 -4.24 -1.19
CA VAL A 50 6.46 -4.42 -0.49
C VAL A 50 6.36 -3.99 0.97
N LYS A 51 6.93 -4.77 1.88
CA LYS A 51 7.20 -4.36 3.25
C LYS A 51 8.58 -3.73 3.33
N LEU A 52 8.69 -2.57 3.96
CA LEU A 52 9.96 -1.86 4.03
C LEU A 52 10.99 -2.58 4.90
N SER A 53 10.54 -3.32 5.92
CA SER A 53 11.42 -4.17 6.72
C SER A 53 12.08 -5.29 5.89
N SER A 54 11.43 -5.78 4.82
CA SER A 54 12.02 -6.73 3.89
C SER A 54 13.02 -6.10 2.92
N LEU A 55 12.94 -4.77 2.72
CA LEU A 55 13.88 -4.00 1.91
C LEU A 55 15.03 -3.37 2.73
N GLY A 56 15.12 -3.72 4.04
CA GLY A 56 16.22 -3.33 4.91
C GLY A 56 16.00 -2.08 5.75
N LEU A 57 14.75 -1.64 5.97
CA LEU A 57 14.45 -0.42 6.75
C LEU A 57 15.02 -0.44 8.19
N ASP A 58 15.16 -1.63 8.78
CA ASP A 58 15.71 -1.79 10.13
C ASP A 58 17.23 -1.94 10.15
N VAL A 59 17.85 -2.13 8.98
CA VAL A 59 19.31 -2.21 8.82
C VAL A 59 19.86 -0.83 8.46
N SER A 60 19.31 -0.20 7.43
CA SER A 60 19.72 1.14 6.99
C SER A 60 18.56 1.82 6.26
N TYR A 61 18.17 3.00 6.74
CA TYR A 61 17.13 3.82 6.11
C TYR A 61 17.53 4.24 4.70
N GLU A 62 18.77 4.65 4.50
CA GLU A 62 19.33 5.13 3.23
C GLU A 62 19.42 4.02 2.19
N ASP A 63 19.81 2.82 2.61
CA ASP A 63 19.85 1.65 1.72
C ASP A 63 18.44 1.20 1.35
N CYS A 64 17.52 1.18 2.30
CA CYS A 64 16.10 0.90 2.02
C CYS A 64 15.51 1.90 1.03
N GLN A 65 15.79 3.19 1.21
CA GLN A 65 15.37 4.24 0.27
C GLN A 65 15.94 4.00 -1.13
N THR A 66 17.22 3.63 -1.22
CA THR A 66 17.90 3.32 -2.48
C THR A 66 17.27 2.10 -3.16
N ASN A 67 17.00 1.04 -2.41
CA ASN A 67 16.36 -0.17 -2.90
C ASN A 67 14.94 0.12 -3.42
N LEU A 68 14.15 0.85 -2.64
CA LEU A 68 12.81 1.25 -3.04
C LEU A 68 12.80 2.13 -4.29
N LEU A 69 13.74 3.09 -4.40
CA LEU A 69 13.88 3.95 -5.55
C LEU A 69 14.21 3.16 -6.83
N LYS A 70 15.10 2.16 -6.73
CA LYS A 70 15.42 1.26 -7.86
C LYS A 70 14.19 0.51 -8.34
N LEU A 71 13.44 -0.09 -7.42
CA LEU A 71 12.20 -0.82 -7.74
C LEU A 71 11.15 0.12 -8.34
N ALA A 72 10.98 1.32 -7.78
CA ALA A 72 10.04 2.32 -8.27
C ALA A 72 10.42 2.82 -9.69
N SER A 73 11.70 2.91 -10.02
CA SER A 73 12.16 3.25 -11.36
C SER A 73 11.77 2.18 -12.38
N ILE A 74 12.00 0.89 -12.06
CA ILE A 74 11.60 -0.23 -12.92
C ILE A 74 10.07 -0.25 -13.10
N ALA A 75 9.31 -0.11 -12.02
CA ALA A 75 7.86 -0.09 -12.07
C ALA A 75 7.36 1.05 -12.97
N ARG A 76 7.93 2.25 -12.84
CA ARG A 76 7.56 3.40 -13.67
C ARG A 76 7.86 3.19 -15.16
N GLU A 77 9.02 2.60 -15.50
CA GLU A 77 9.36 2.26 -16.89
C GLU A 77 8.37 1.27 -17.52
N ASN A 78 7.76 0.43 -16.70
CA ASN A 78 6.76 -0.56 -17.10
C ASN A 78 5.30 -0.06 -16.94
N GLU A 79 5.07 1.22 -16.66
CA GLU A 79 3.76 1.81 -16.38
C GLU A 79 3.04 1.16 -15.17
N GLN A 80 3.82 0.64 -14.23
CA GLN A 80 3.37 -0.03 -13.00
C GLN A 80 3.54 0.88 -11.79
N MET A 81 2.92 0.50 -10.66
CA MET A 81 3.08 1.18 -9.38
C MET A 81 3.50 0.18 -8.30
N ILE A 82 4.33 0.62 -7.36
CA ILE A 82 4.63 -0.14 -6.15
C ILE A 82 3.69 0.26 -5.03
N ARG A 83 3.09 -0.71 -4.35
CA ARG A 83 2.35 -0.49 -3.12
C ARG A 83 3.26 -0.75 -1.92
N MET A 84 3.44 0.24 -1.06
CA MET A 84 4.12 0.08 0.23
C MET A 84 3.11 -0.42 1.25
N ASP A 85 3.31 -1.62 1.77
CA ASP A 85 2.49 -2.16 2.87
C ASP A 85 2.79 -1.40 4.15
N MET A 86 1.79 -1.29 5.03
CA MET A 86 1.99 -0.76 6.37
C MET A 86 2.21 -1.92 7.33
N GLU A 87 3.29 -1.82 8.07
CA GLU A 87 3.64 -2.71 9.17
C GLU A 87 3.07 -2.15 10.49
N ASP A 88 3.57 -2.53 11.65
CA ASP A 88 3.06 -1.99 12.91
C ASP A 88 3.28 -0.46 13.04
N SER A 89 2.69 0.13 14.08
CA SER A 89 2.70 1.59 14.27
C SER A 89 4.10 2.20 14.39
N SER A 90 5.12 1.43 14.78
CA SER A 90 6.50 1.90 14.88
C SER A 90 7.12 2.23 13.51
N TYR A 91 6.61 1.60 12.44
CA TYR A 91 7.04 1.83 11.06
C TYR A 91 6.34 3.01 10.39
N THR A 92 5.14 3.39 10.84
CA THR A 92 4.25 4.32 10.13
C THR A 92 4.96 5.61 9.72
N THR A 93 5.66 6.26 10.65
CA THR A 93 6.32 7.55 10.36
C THR A 93 7.43 7.41 9.33
N ARG A 94 8.25 6.35 9.42
CA ARG A 94 9.34 6.09 8.46
C ARG A 94 8.79 5.77 7.08
N THR A 95 7.72 4.97 7.02
CA THR A 95 7.04 4.59 5.77
C THR A 95 6.44 5.81 5.06
N ILE A 96 5.75 6.69 5.78
CA ILE A 96 5.21 7.95 5.22
C ILE A 96 6.34 8.85 4.72
N LYS A 97 7.43 9.00 5.48
CA LYS A 97 8.57 9.81 5.06
C LYS A 97 9.20 9.27 3.78
N LEU A 98 9.38 7.95 3.67
CA LEU A 98 9.91 7.31 2.46
C LEU A 98 8.95 7.49 1.26
N SER A 99 7.64 7.29 1.45
CA SER A 99 6.68 7.47 0.37
C SER A 99 6.73 8.88 -0.22
N LYS A 100 6.78 9.90 0.63
CA LYS A 100 6.90 11.30 0.19
C LYS A 100 8.21 11.55 -0.55
N SER A 101 9.33 11.01 -0.03
CA SER A 101 10.65 11.15 -0.66
C SER A 101 10.70 10.53 -2.06
N ILE A 102 10.18 9.31 -2.21
CA ILE A 102 10.14 8.63 -3.53
C ILE A 102 9.17 9.36 -4.45
N ASN A 103 7.97 9.73 -3.98
CA ASN A 103 7.00 10.44 -4.81
C ASN A 103 7.50 11.80 -5.31
N ASN A 104 8.31 12.49 -4.53
CA ASN A 104 8.96 13.74 -4.97
C ASN A 104 9.96 13.51 -6.12
N THR A 105 10.62 12.35 -6.15
CA THR A 105 11.61 12.00 -7.19
C THR A 105 10.96 11.37 -8.41
N LEU A 106 9.99 10.48 -8.17
CA LEU A 106 9.26 9.70 -9.18
C LEU A 106 7.73 9.78 -8.92
N PRO A 107 7.08 10.90 -9.26
CA PRO A 107 5.65 11.10 -8.99
C PRO A 107 4.79 9.98 -9.57
N GLY A 108 3.86 9.43 -8.76
CA GLY A 108 2.92 8.39 -9.16
C GLY A 108 3.48 6.98 -9.24
N SER A 109 4.78 6.76 -8.98
CA SER A 109 5.40 5.42 -9.04
C SER A 109 5.12 4.55 -7.83
N ILE A 110 4.65 5.16 -6.74
CA ILE A 110 4.34 4.46 -5.50
C ILE A 110 2.97 4.84 -4.93
N GLY A 111 2.41 3.94 -4.15
CA GLY A 111 1.32 4.19 -3.23
C GLY A 111 1.63 3.61 -1.86
N ILE A 112 0.87 4.02 -0.84
CA ILE A 112 1.08 3.62 0.55
C ILE A 112 -0.19 2.98 1.13
N THR A 113 -0.02 2.09 2.10
CA THR A 113 -1.13 1.52 2.85
C THR A 113 -1.33 2.29 4.16
N LEU A 114 -2.57 2.66 4.46
CA LEU A 114 -2.97 3.24 5.75
C LEU A 114 -3.95 2.32 6.49
N GLN A 115 -3.79 2.26 7.81
CA GLN A 115 -4.57 1.42 8.71
C GLN A 115 -5.65 2.26 9.42
N ALA A 116 -6.92 1.95 9.20
CA ALA A 116 -8.05 2.71 9.75
C ALA A 116 -8.15 2.65 11.29
N ASN A 117 -7.56 1.63 11.90
CA ASN A 117 -7.56 1.50 13.36
C ASN A 117 -6.66 2.52 14.08
N LEU A 118 -5.63 3.09 13.44
CA LEU A 118 -4.74 4.04 14.08
C LEU A 118 -5.38 5.44 14.16
N PHE A 119 -5.31 6.09 15.33
CA PHE A 119 -5.86 7.44 15.51
C PHE A 119 -5.21 8.47 14.58
N ARG A 120 -3.91 8.34 14.33
CA ARG A 120 -3.16 9.23 13.45
C ARG A 120 -3.57 9.16 11.98
N THR A 121 -4.24 8.08 11.56
CA THR A 121 -4.59 7.85 10.14
C THR A 121 -5.38 9.01 9.55
N LYS A 122 -6.20 9.70 10.33
CA LYS A 122 -6.94 10.89 9.88
C LYS A 122 -6.00 11.98 9.35
N ASP A 123 -4.95 12.27 10.08
CA ASP A 123 -4.01 13.35 9.73
C ASP A 123 -3.03 12.88 8.66
N ASP A 124 -2.53 11.64 8.76
CA ASP A 124 -1.66 11.03 7.75
C ASP A 124 -2.34 10.96 6.36
N LEU A 125 -3.63 10.63 6.32
CA LEU A 125 -4.42 10.59 5.10
C LEU A 125 -4.50 11.97 4.42
N ASN A 126 -4.75 13.03 5.20
CA ASN A 126 -4.79 14.38 4.67
C ASN A 126 -3.44 14.80 4.08
N ASP A 127 -2.37 14.59 4.83
CA ASP A 127 -1.01 14.91 4.40
C ASP A 127 -0.61 14.15 3.11
N LEU A 128 -0.97 12.88 2.99
CA LEU A 128 -0.67 12.08 1.80
C LEU A 128 -1.49 12.50 0.57
N LEU A 129 -2.77 12.87 0.75
CA LEU A 129 -3.60 13.40 -0.33
C LEU A 129 -3.05 14.72 -0.85
N GLU A 130 -2.64 15.64 0.03
CA GLU A 130 -2.01 16.91 -0.33
C GLU A 130 -0.70 16.71 -1.11
N ASN A 131 0.01 15.61 -0.85
CA ASN A 131 1.23 15.24 -1.57
C ASN A 131 1.00 14.38 -2.82
N GLY A 132 -0.26 14.14 -3.21
CA GLY A 132 -0.58 13.43 -4.43
C GLY A 132 -0.20 11.94 -4.41
N ILE A 133 -0.29 11.28 -3.25
CA ILE A 133 0.13 9.88 -3.08
C ILE A 133 -1.10 8.96 -3.06
N SER A 134 -1.08 7.91 -3.88
CA SER A 134 -2.11 6.87 -3.88
C SER A 134 -2.15 6.11 -2.55
N ILE A 135 -3.36 5.92 -2.00
CA ILE A 135 -3.57 5.29 -0.70
C ILE A 135 -4.36 3.99 -0.88
N ARG A 136 -3.87 2.91 -0.27
CA ARG A 136 -4.63 1.69 0.04
C ARG A 136 -5.16 1.81 1.45
N LEU A 137 -6.46 1.77 1.65
CA LEU A 137 -7.05 1.73 2.98
C LEU A 137 -7.31 0.30 3.42
N VAL A 138 -6.79 -0.07 4.58
CA VAL A 138 -7.05 -1.34 5.28
C VAL A 138 -7.59 -1.08 6.69
N LYS A 139 -8.22 -2.08 7.32
CA LYS A 139 -8.66 -1.95 8.71
C LYS A 139 -7.48 -1.80 9.69
N GLY A 140 -6.42 -2.54 9.45
CA GLY A 140 -5.27 -2.73 10.32
C GLY A 140 -5.19 -4.19 10.79
N ALA A 141 -4.00 -4.80 10.67
CA ALA A 141 -3.78 -6.22 10.99
C ALA A 141 -2.98 -6.41 12.27
N TYR A 142 -2.29 -5.39 12.74
CA TYR A 142 -1.42 -5.47 13.91
C TYR A 142 -2.19 -5.13 15.19
N ARG A 143 -1.85 -5.84 16.26
CA ARG A 143 -2.39 -5.55 17.59
C ARG A 143 -1.68 -4.35 18.18
N GLU A 144 -2.36 -3.22 18.19
CA GLU A 144 -1.83 -1.95 18.67
C GLU A 144 -2.33 -1.62 20.09
N ASN A 145 -1.61 -0.71 20.77
CA ASN A 145 -2.03 -0.21 22.07
C ASN A 145 -3.28 0.68 21.93
N SER A 146 -4.24 0.54 22.85
CA SER A 146 -5.46 1.34 22.88
C SER A 146 -5.23 2.85 23.04
N ASN A 147 -4.03 3.27 23.43
CA ASN A 147 -3.67 4.70 23.48
C ASN A 147 -3.42 5.32 22.10
N ILE A 148 -3.24 4.50 21.06
CA ILE A 148 -2.90 4.95 19.70
C ILE A 148 -3.83 4.38 18.63
N ALA A 149 -4.69 3.42 19.00
CA ALA A 149 -5.57 2.74 18.04
C ALA A 149 -6.92 2.39 18.63
N PHE A 150 -7.93 2.35 17.79
CA PHE A 150 -9.21 1.71 18.10
C PHE A 150 -9.00 0.19 18.25
N THR A 151 -9.59 -0.39 19.28
CA THR A 151 -9.55 -1.84 19.55
C THR A 151 -10.88 -2.52 19.23
N GLU A 152 -11.97 -1.76 19.29
CA GLU A 152 -13.33 -2.25 19.02
C GLU A 152 -13.61 -2.23 17.52
N LEU A 153 -14.13 -3.35 17.00
CA LEU A 153 -14.36 -3.54 15.56
C LEU A 153 -15.29 -2.48 14.98
N ASP A 154 -16.33 -2.09 15.71
CA ASP A 154 -17.29 -1.09 15.20
C ASP A 154 -16.64 0.30 15.08
N ALA A 155 -15.80 0.71 16.03
CA ALA A 155 -15.04 1.95 15.94
C ALA A 155 -14.04 1.94 14.76
N ILE A 156 -13.42 0.78 14.49
CA ILE A 156 -12.56 0.59 13.32
C ILE A 156 -13.37 0.70 12.01
N ARG A 157 -14.57 0.10 11.96
CA ARG A 157 -15.47 0.19 10.80
C ARG A 157 -15.93 1.63 10.55
N GLU A 158 -16.32 2.38 11.59
CA GLU A 158 -16.70 3.79 11.47
C GLU A 158 -15.55 4.62 10.87
N SER A 159 -14.34 4.46 11.39
CA SER A 159 -13.15 5.15 10.86
C SER A 159 -12.87 4.74 9.41
N PHE A 160 -12.97 3.44 9.08
CA PHE A 160 -12.77 2.93 7.73
C PHE A 160 -13.76 3.54 6.74
N ILE A 161 -15.05 3.62 7.10
CA ILE A 161 -16.10 4.23 6.26
C ILE A 161 -15.82 5.73 6.05
N ALA A 162 -15.45 6.46 7.12
CA ALA A 162 -15.14 7.87 7.03
C ALA A 162 -13.95 8.15 6.09
N TYR A 163 -12.88 7.34 6.20
CA TYR A 163 -11.68 7.48 5.36
C TYR A 163 -11.93 7.01 3.92
N SER A 164 -12.63 5.89 3.72
CA SER A 164 -12.98 5.41 2.38
C SER A 164 -13.82 6.41 1.62
N SER A 165 -14.79 7.06 2.27
CA SER A 165 -15.61 8.11 1.65
C SER A 165 -14.74 9.27 1.14
N LYS A 166 -13.73 9.66 1.90
CA LYS A 166 -12.80 10.72 1.48
C LYS A 166 -11.94 10.30 0.29
N LEU A 167 -11.45 9.06 0.26
CA LEU A 167 -10.67 8.52 -0.86
C LEU A 167 -11.48 8.38 -2.14
N ILE A 168 -12.75 7.96 -2.02
CA ILE A 168 -13.66 7.78 -3.17
C ILE A 168 -13.97 9.12 -3.84
N LEU A 169 -14.07 10.21 -3.07
CA LEU A 169 -14.34 11.55 -3.57
C LEU A 169 -13.11 12.23 -4.19
N ASP A 170 -11.91 11.70 -4.01
CA ASP A 170 -10.74 12.25 -4.69
C ASP A 170 -10.75 11.84 -6.17
N SER A 171 -10.98 12.82 -7.04
CA SER A 171 -11.00 12.62 -8.49
C SER A 171 -9.61 12.64 -9.15
N ASN A 172 -8.57 13.05 -8.42
CA ASN A 172 -7.24 13.28 -8.99
C ASN A 172 -6.39 12.01 -9.01
N ILE A 173 -6.55 11.14 -8.00
CA ILE A 173 -5.69 9.99 -7.79
C ILE A 173 -6.54 8.75 -7.58
N LYS A 174 -6.14 7.63 -8.20
CA LYS A 174 -6.78 6.33 -7.95
C LYS A 174 -6.31 5.78 -6.61
N HIS A 175 -7.27 5.56 -5.71
CA HIS A 175 -7.06 4.93 -4.41
C HIS A 175 -7.58 3.49 -4.38
N SER A 176 -7.24 2.75 -3.33
CA SER A 176 -7.69 1.36 -3.16
C SER A 176 -8.36 1.15 -1.81
N ILE A 177 -9.45 0.40 -1.81
CA ILE A 177 -10.19 -0.02 -0.63
C ILE A 177 -9.98 -1.53 -0.47
N ALA A 178 -9.21 -1.92 0.54
CA ALA A 178 -8.79 -3.31 0.73
C ALA A 178 -9.44 -3.92 1.98
N THR A 179 -10.48 -4.74 1.77
CA THR A 179 -11.19 -5.41 2.85
C THR A 179 -12.01 -6.59 2.34
N HIS A 180 -12.15 -7.64 3.17
CA HIS A 180 -13.11 -8.73 2.99
C HIS A 180 -14.34 -8.57 3.90
N ASP A 181 -14.46 -7.46 4.63
CA ASP A 181 -15.57 -7.21 5.53
C ASP A 181 -16.83 -6.84 4.73
N GLU A 182 -17.77 -7.78 4.64
CA GLU A 182 -19.01 -7.61 3.87
C GLU A 182 -19.86 -6.42 4.34
N ILE A 183 -19.83 -6.08 5.63
CA ILE A 183 -20.55 -4.92 6.16
C ILE A 183 -19.97 -3.64 5.56
N LEU A 184 -18.65 -3.51 5.54
CA LEU A 184 -17.96 -2.36 4.94
C LEU A 184 -18.18 -2.30 3.44
N LEU A 185 -18.06 -3.42 2.73
CA LEU A 185 -18.26 -3.47 1.28
C LEU A 185 -19.69 -3.04 0.90
N ASN A 186 -20.69 -3.58 1.57
CA ASN A 186 -22.09 -3.23 1.32
C ASN A 186 -22.37 -1.74 1.58
N GLU A 187 -21.85 -1.20 2.68
CA GLU A 187 -22.01 0.22 3.01
C GLU A 187 -21.35 1.13 1.98
N ILE A 188 -20.13 0.82 1.54
CA ILE A 188 -19.38 1.63 0.59
C ILE A 188 -20.04 1.57 -0.81
N VAL A 189 -20.39 0.37 -1.28
CA VAL A 189 -21.00 0.20 -2.62
C VAL A 189 -22.39 0.84 -2.68
N SER A 190 -23.16 0.84 -1.57
CA SER A 190 -24.50 1.44 -1.53
C SER A 190 -24.51 2.97 -1.77
N ARG A 191 -23.40 3.65 -1.53
CA ARG A 191 -23.30 5.12 -1.63
C ARG A 191 -23.32 5.65 -3.06
N LYS A 192 -23.19 4.80 -4.08
CA LYS A 192 -23.26 5.15 -5.52
C LYS A 192 -22.30 6.25 -6.02
N GLU A 193 -21.46 6.79 -5.17
CA GLU A 193 -20.46 7.81 -5.51
C GLU A 193 -19.16 7.12 -5.98
N MET A 194 -19.27 6.25 -6.99
CA MET A 194 -18.17 5.41 -7.45
C MET A 194 -17.34 6.16 -8.47
N MET A 195 -16.32 6.86 -8.03
CA MET A 195 -15.38 7.57 -8.90
C MET A 195 -14.06 6.75 -9.05
N ASN A 196 -12.94 7.35 -8.94
CA ASN A 196 -11.63 6.82 -9.30
C ASN A 196 -10.98 5.96 -8.19
N HIS A 197 -11.55 4.78 -7.87
CA HIS A 197 -11.00 3.85 -6.89
C HIS A 197 -11.07 2.39 -7.33
N SER A 198 -10.35 1.50 -6.63
CA SER A 198 -10.39 0.05 -6.81
C SER A 198 -10.66 -0.66 -5.50
N PHE A 199 -11.29 -1.83 -5.57
CA PHE A 199 -11.32 -2.77 -4.44
C PHE A 199 -10.18 -3.77 -4.58
N GLU A 200 -9.52 -4.07 -3.45
CA GLU A 200 -8.45 -5.06 -3.41
C GLU A 200 -8.81 -6.18 -2.43
N PHE A 201 -8.53 -7.42 -2.85
CA PHE A 201 -8.82 -8.62 -2.09
C PHE A 201 -7.59 -9.52 -2.04
N LEU A 202 -7.40 -10.19 -0.92
CA LEU A 202 -6.41 -11.27 -0.84
C LEU A 202 -6.92 -12.46 -1.66
N PHE A 203 -6.02 -13.02 -2.46
CA PHE A 203 -6.31 -14.24 -3.20
C PHE A 203 -6.09 -15.45 -2.30
N GLY A 204 -7.11 -16.27 -2.12
CA GLY A 204 -7.05 -17.47 -1.30
C GLY A 204 -8.21 -18.41 -1.54
#